data_dc5c6546d978b7da93bb7bafb6b0a187
#
_entry.id   dc5c6546d978b7da93bb7bafb6b0a187
#
_cell.length_a   1.000
_cell.length_b   1.000
_cell.length_c   1.000
_cell.angle_alpha   90.00
_cell.angle_beta   90.00
_cell.angle_gamma   90.00
#
_symmetry.space_group_name_H-M   'P 1'
#
loop_
_entity.id
_entity.type
_entity.pdbx_description
1 polymer ?
#
loop_
_entity_poly.entity_id
_entity_poly.type
_entity_poly.pdbx_seq_one_letter_code
_entity_poly.pdbx_strand_id
1 'polypeptide(L)'
;MGLKNEFPQVESDLYRPLNYIDRMDLAYSAADFVIGRAGAMTVAELTAVGLPACFVPLPIGNGEQSLNATPVVNAGGALMIPDLEFNADFVRDQILPIVSNPAKLSEMSKVTSSFGHKDSASDLAELVLSVAGKARP
;
A
#
# COMPACT_ATOMS: atom_id res chain seq x y z
N MET A 1 7.00 13.16 21.59
CA MET A 1 6.23 14.37 21.35
C MET A 1 5.24 14.05 20.24
N GLY A 2 3.99 13.67 20.60
CA GLY A 2 2.99 13.25 19.62
C GLY A 2 2.52 14.47 18.84
N LEU A 3 2.61 14.40 17.53
CA LEU A 3 1.96 15.34 16.65
C LEU A 3 0.46 15.26 16.91
N LYS A 4 -0.14 16.31 17.50
CA LYS A 4 -1.58 16.48 17.44
C LYS A 4 -1.93 16.81 16.00
N ASN A 5 -2.24 15.79 15.23
CA ASN A 5 -2.83 15.97 13.91
C ASN A 5 -4.27 16.49 14.15
N GLU A 6 -4.44 17.79 14.08
CA GLU A 6 -5.76 18.36 13.96
C GLU A 6 -6.23 18.11 12.53
N PHE A 7 -7.05 17.09 12.37
CA PHE A 7 -7.70 16.86 11.08
C PHE A 7 -8.63 18.02 10.74
N PRO A 8 -8.73 18.40 9.46
CA PRO A 8 -9.71 19.41 9.06
C PRO A 8 -11.10 18.99 9.52
N GLN A 9 -11.81 19.90 10.16
CA GLN A 9 -13.21 19.71 10.54
C GLN A 9 -14.06 19.87 9.27
N VAL A 10 -14.31 18.75 8.59
CA VAL A 10 -15.20 18.71 7.44
C VAL A 10 -16.49 18.03 7.85
N GLU A 11 -17.59 18.77 7.84
CA GLU A 11 -18.93 18.19 8.04
C GLU A 11 -19.36 17.43 6.79
N SER A 12 -19.05 16.14 6.76
CA SER A 12 -19.43 15.26 5.67
C SER A 12 -19.59 13.82 6.19
N ASP A 13 -20.68 13.19 5.82
CA ASP A 13 -20.90 11.77 6.09
C ASP A 13 -19.92 10.87 5.33
N LEU A 14 -19.25 11.40 4.31
CA LEU A 14 -18.26 10.70 3.50
C LEU A 14 -16.83 10.78 4.06
N TYR A 15 -16.61 11.60 5.11
CA TYR A 15 -15.29 11.77 5.69
C TYR A 15 -15.30 11.29 7.15
N ARG A 16 -14.44 10.32 7.45
CA ARG A 16 -14.33 9.71 8.80
C ARG A 16 -12.88 9.77 9.27
N PRO A 17 -12.43 10.87 9.89
CA PRO A 17 -11.07 10.97 10.43
C PRO A 17 -10.90 10.05 11.65
N LEU A 18 -9.83 9.27 11.64
CA LEU A 18 -9.42 8.41 12.75
C LEU A 18 -8.01 8.79 13.17
N ASN A 19 -7.77 8.95 14.48
CA ASN A 19 -6.43 9.25 14.99
C ASN A 19 -5.46 8.08 14.81
N TYR A 20 -5.98 6.85 14.88
CA TYR A 20 -5.23 5.62 14.73
C TYR A 20 -6.16 4.47 14.33
N ILE A 21 -5.64 3.48 13.64
CA ILE A 21 -6.36 2.26 13.27
C ILE A 21 -5.63 1.07 13.92
N ASP A 22 -6.25 0.47 14.95
CA ASP A 22 -5.69 -0.69 15.65
C ASP A 22 -5.79 -1.98 14.81
N ARG A 23 -6.84 -2.08 14.00
CA ARG A 23 -7.16 -3.26 13.20
C ARG A 23 -6.99 -2.94 11.71
N MET A 24 -5.71 -2.88 11.26
CA MET A 24 -5.39 -2.62 9.85
C MET A 24 -5.95 -3.69 8.92
N ASP A 25 -6.06 -4.93 9.38
CA ASP A 25 -6.68 -6.03 8.64
C ASP A 25 -8.14 -5.74 8.26
N LEU A 26 -8.91 -5.16 9.18
CA LEU A 26 -10.29 -4.73 8.91
C LEU A 26 -10.34 -3.51 8.00
N ALA A 27 -9.42 -2.55 8.18
CA ALA A 27 -9.34 -1.37 7.33
C ALA A 27 -9.04 -1.75 5.87
N TYR A 28 -8.08 -2.62 5.64
CA TYR A 28 -7.77 -3.12 4.30
C TYR A 28 -8.91 -3.94 3.69
N SER A 29 -9.63 -4.72 4.52
CA SER A 29 -10.78 -5.50 4.05
C SER A 29 -11.98 -4.63 3.67
N ALA A 30 -12.10 -3.43 4.25
CA ALA A 30 -13.18 -2.49 3.98
C ALA A 30 -12.85 -1.49 2.86
N ALA A 31 -11.60 -1.40 2.44
CA ALA A 31 -11.14 -0.43 1.45
C ALA A 31 -11.17 -1.03 0.02
N ASP A 32 -11.53 -0.21 -0.94
CA ASP A 32 -11.43 -0.52 -2.38
C ASP A 32 -10.14 0.06 -2.99
N PHE A 33 -9.55 1.07 -2.35
CA PHE A 33 -8.34 1.74 -2.81
C PHE A 33 -7.64 2.44 -1.65
N VAL A 34 -6.31 2.48 -1.68
CA VAL A 34 -5.49 3.14 -0.63
C VAL A 34 -4.62 4.23 -1.23
N ILE A 35 -4.51 5.33 -0.51
CA ILE A 35 -3.49 6.36 -0.77
C ILE A 35 -2.57 6.39 0.45
N GLY A 36 -1.27 6.20 0.23
CA GLY A 36 -0.34 6.14 1.36
C GLY A 36 1.13 6.17 0.97
N ARG A 37 1.98 6.14 2.00
CA ARG A 37 3.43 6.03 1.81
C ARG A 37 3.82 4.64 1.30
N ALA A 38 4.96 4.54 0.61
CA ALA A 38 5.46 3.29 0.01
C ALA A 38 6.51 2.59 0.90
N GLY A 39 6.26 2.54 2.21
CA GLY A 39 7.08 1.72 3.11
C GLY A 39 7.02 0.23 2.72
N ALA A 40 8.11 -0.51 2.94
CA ALA A 40 8.21 -1.92 2.53
C ALA A 40 7.05 -2.78 3.09
N MET A 41 6.71 -2.61 4.37
CA MET A 41 5.59 -3.31 4.98
C MET A 41 4.25 -2.94 4.37
N THR A 42 4.01 -1.64 4.11
CA THR A 42 2.76 -1.19 3.48
C THR A 42 2.60 -1.81 2.09
N VAL A 43 3.66 -1.79 1.27
CA VAL A 43 3.62 -2.40 -0.06
C VAL A 43 3.37 -3.91 0.04
N ALA A 44 4.06 -4.60 0.95
CA ALA A 44 3.88 -6.04 1.16
C ALA A 44 2.47 -6.40 1.62
N GLU A 45 1.90 -5.65 2.57
CA GLU A 45 0.53 -5.88 3.07
C GLU A 45 -0.50 -5.64 1.97
N LEU A 46 -0.41 -4.51 1.24
CA LEU A 46 -1.36 -4.19 0.18
C LEU A 46 -1.30 -5.20 -0.97
N THR A 47 -0.11 -5.66 -1.34
CA THR A 47 0.03 -6.70 -2.37
C THR A 47 -0.50 -8.05 -1.88
N ALA A 48 -0.27 -8.42 -0.63
CA ALA A 48 -0.77 -9.67 -0.06
C ALA A 48 -2.31 -9.75 -0.03
N VAL A 49 -2.99 -8.61 0.20
CA VAL A 49 -4.46 -8.56 0.17
C VAL A 49 -5.02 -8.21 -1.22
N GLY A 50 -4.17 -7.84 -2.17
CA GLY A 50 -4.58 -7.45 -3.52
C GLY A 50 -5.30 -6.11 -3.58
N LEU A 51 -4.96 -5.17 -2.69
CA LEU A 51 -5.63 -3.87 -2.60
C LEU A 51 -4.91 -2.82 -3.45
N PRO A 52 -5.55 -2.27 -4.49
CA PRO A 52 -4.96 -1.23 -5.34
C PRO A 52 -4.61 0.02 -4.56
N ALA A 53 -3.54 0.69 -4.97
CA ALA A 53 -3.06 1.87 -4.24
C ALA A 53 -2.53 2.98 -5.14
N CYS A 54 -2.48 4.19 -4.58
CA CYS A 54 -1.62 5.26 -5.03
C CYS A 54 -0.54 5.50 -3.97
N PHE A 55 0.69 5.21 -4.32
CA PHE A 55 1.83 5.43 -3.45
C PHE A 55 2.37 6.85 -3.60
N VAL A 56 2.59 7.49 -2.45
CA VAL A 56 3.23 8.81 -2.33
C VAL A 56 4.50 8.61 -1.51
N PRO A 57 5.62 8.22 -2.14
CA PRO A 57 6.87 7.94 -1.42
C PRO A 57 7.34 9.12 -0.59
N LEU A 58 7.84 8.84 0.61
CA LEU A 58 8.44 9.88 1.43
C LEU A 58 9.75 10.35 0.78
N PRO A 59 9.95 11.66 0.55
CA PRO A 59 11.12 12.18 -0.15
C PRO A 59 12.36 12.30 0.77
N ILE A 60 12.67 11.19 1.49
CA ILE A 60 13.83 11.09 2.39
C ILE A 60 14.60 9.78 2.09
N GLY A 61 15.85 9.70 2.54
CA GLY A 61 16.71 8.56 2.28
C GLY A 61 17.19 8.52 0.81
N ASN A 62 17.50 7.32 0.33
CA ASN A 62 18.03 7.08 -1.02
C ASN A 62 16.93 6.64 -2.02
N GLY A 63 15.65 6.98 -1.77
CA GLY A 63 14.55 6.61 -2.64
C GLY A 63 14.03 5.18 -2.45
N GLU A 64 14.35 4.53 -1.32
CA GLU A 64 13.94 3.15 -1.03
C GLU A 64 12.43 2.95 -1.15
N GLN A 65 11.63 3.94 -0.72
CA GLN A 65 10.19 3.84 -0.81
C GLN A 65 9.70 3.75 -2.26
N SER A 66 10.28 4.52 -3.17
CA SER A 66 9.96 4.42 -4.59
C SER A 66 10.34 3.05 -5.15
N LEU A 67 11.50 2.52 -4.77
CA LEU A 67 11.95 1.19 -5.20
C LEU A 67 11.00 0.09 -4.71
N ASN A 68 10.49 0.18 -3.50
CA ASN A 68 9.54 -0.81 -2.96
C ASN A 68 8.27 -0.92 -3.81
N ALA A 69 7.73 0.19 -4.30
CA ALA A 69 6.48 0.21 -5.07
C ALA A 69 6.68 0.02 -6.58
N THR A 70 7.88 0.28 -7.10
CA THR A 70 8.15 0.25 -8.55
C THR A 70 7.66 -1.01 -9.26
N PRO A 71 7.86 -2.25 -8.75
CA PRO A 71 7.40 -3.45 -9.45
C PRO A 71 5.89 -3.48 -9.67
N VAL A 72 5.09 -3.24 -8.64
CA VAL A 72 3.63 -3.28 -8.73
C VAL A 72 3.07 -2.10 -9.54
N VAL A 73 3.73 -0.93 -9.49
CA VAL A 73 3.37 0.25 -10.30
C VAL A 73 3.62 0.00 -11.78
N ASN A 74 4.81 -0.52 -12.14
CA ASN A 74 5.15 -0.82 -13.53
C ASN A 74 4.24 -1.88 -14.15
N ALA A 75 3.71 -2.79 -13.33
CA ALA A 75 2.76 -3.80 -13.77
C ALA A 75 1.31 -3.26 -13.89
N GLY A 76 1.02 -2.04 -13.41
CA GLY A 76 -0.30 -1.43 -13.46
C GLY A 76 -1.21 -1.80 -12.27
N GLY A 77 -0.66 -2.38 -11.20
CA GLY A 77 -1.42 -2.70 -9.98
C GLY A 77 -1.57 -1.50 -9.03
N ALA A 78 -0.74 -0.47 -9.19
CA ALA A 78 -0.78 0.73 -8.37
C ALA A 78 -0.37 1.97 -9.16
N LEU A 79 -0.64 3.14 -8.60
CA LEU A 79 -0.07 4.41 -9.04
C LEU A 79 1.07 4.83 -8.10
N MET A 80 1.95 5.69 -8.60
CA MET A 80 2.95 6.37 -7.77
C MET A 80 3.13 7.80 -8.24
N ILE A 81 3.23 8.72 -7.28
CA ILE A 81 3.44 10.14 -7.54
C ILE A 81 4.40 10.72 -6.49
N PRO A 82 5.33 11.62 -6.88
CA PRO A 82 6.15 12.35 -5.92
C PRO A 82 5.30 13.18 -4.94
N ASP A 83 5.77 13.30 -3.70
CA ASP A 83 5.06 14.00 -2.62
C ASP A 83 4.68 15.44 -2.99
N LEU A 84 5.57 16.17 -3.67
CA LEU A 84 5.34 17.57 -4.08
C LEU A 84 4.30 17.71 -5.21
N GLU A 85 4.02 16.64 -5.93
CA GLU A 85 3.07 16.63 -7.05
C GLU A 85 1.70 16.12 -6.62
N PHE A 86 1.60 15.53 -5.43
CA PHE A 86 0.34 15.01 -4.90
C PHE A 86 -0.56 16.16 -4.44
N ASN A 87 -1.55 16.48 -5.25
CA ASN A 87 -2.47 17.59 -5.05
C ASN A 87 -3.91 17.23 -5.49
N ALA A 88 -4.86 18.16 -5.29
CA ALA A 88 -6.26 17.94 -5.62
C ALA A 88 -6.51 17.67 -7.11
N ASP A 89 -5.75 18.30 -8.00
CA ASP A 89 -5.87 18.08 -9.44
C ASP A 89 -5.46 16.67 -9.81
N PHE A 90 -4.35 16.17 -9.26
CA PHE A 90 -3.94 14.79 -9.45
C PHE A 90 -5.02 13.80 -8.95
N VAL A 91 -5.59 14.03 -7.77
CA VAL A 91 -6.67 13.17 -7.24
C VAL A 91 -7.86 13.17 -8.19
N ARG A 92 -8.30 14.35 -8.64
CA ARG A 92 -9.42 14.47 -9.56
C ARG A 92 -9.17 13.78 -10.90
N ASP A 93 -7.98 13.98 -11.47
CA ASP A 93 -7.71 13.60 -12.86
C ASP A 93 -7.16 12.17 -12.98
N GLN A 94 -6.52 11.63 -11.94
CA GLN A 94 -5.89 10.31 -11.98
C GLN A 94 -6.57 9.29 -11.05
N ILE A 95 -6.98 9.67 -9.84
CA ILE A 95 -7.51 8.73 -8.86
C ILE A 95 -9.03 8.57 -9.02
N LEU A 96 -9.80 9.65 -9.12
CA LEU A 96 -11.25 9.56 -9.24
C LEU A 96 -11.73 8.69 -10.41
N PRO A 97 -11.13 8.75 -11.62
CA PRO A 97 -11.52 7.86 -12.72
C PRO A 97 -11.27 6.37 -12.43
N ILE A 98 -10.33 6.05 -11.56
CA ILE A 98 -10.03 4.68 -11.15
C ILE A 98 -11.07 4.21 -10.12
N VAL A 99 -11.23 4.94 -9.03
CA VAL A 99 -12.11 4.53 -7.92
C VAL A 99 -13.59 4.57 -8.30
N SER A 100 -13.96 5.33 -9.32
CA SER A 100 -15.31 5.34 -9.88
C SER A 100 -15.56 4.24 -10.92
N ASN A 101 -14.55 3.39 -11.21
CA ASN A 101 -14.67 2.33 -12.20
C ASN A 101 -14.37 0.96 -11.60
N PRO A 102 -15.41 0.19 -11.21
CA PRO A 102 -15.23 -1.13 -10.59
C PRO A 102 -14.43 -2.12 -11.45
N ALA A 103 -14.54 -2.05 -12.77
CA ALA A 103 -13.80 -2.94 -13.65
C ALA A 103 -12.29 -2.64 -13.58
N LYS A 104 -11.92 -1.36 -13.55
CA LYS A 104 -10.52 -0.93 -13.43
C LYS A 104 -9.93 -1.28 -12.06
N LEU A 105 -10.70 -1.09 -10.98
CA LEU A 105 -10.30 -1.52 -9.63
C LEU A 105 -10.06 -3.03 -9.58
N SER A 106 -10.97 -3.82 -10.18
CA SER A 106 -10.81 -5.28 -10.24
C SER A 106 -9.59 -5.71 -11.03
N GLU A 107 -9.29 -5.06 -12.14
CA GLU A 107 -8.07 -5.31 -12.94
C GLU A 107 -6.81 -5.00 -12.13
N MET A 108 -6.75 -3.82 -11.53
CA MET A 108 -5.62 -3.42 -10.68
C MET A 108 -5.46 -4.38 -9.49
N SER A 109 -6.55 -4.80 -8.85
CA SER A 109 -6.52 -5.75 -7.73
C SER A 109 -5.89 -7.09 -8.12
N LYS A 110 -6.24 -7.63 -9.30
CA LYS A 110 -5.64 -8.87 -9.82
C LYS A 110 -4.14 -8.72 -10.02
N VAL A 111 -3.71 -7.60 -10.59
CA VAL A 111 -2.29 -7.31 -10.79
C VAL A 111 -1.61 -7.16 -9.43
N THR A 112 -2.16 -6.36 -8.51
CA THR A 112 -1.59 -6.14 -7.18
C THR A 112 -1.41 -7.46 -6.43
N SER A 113 -2.42 -8.35 -6.45
CA SER A 113 -2.36 -9.65 -5.76
C SER A 113 -1.31 -10.59 -6.33
N SER A 114 -0.90 -10.44 -7.60
CA SER A 114 0.16 -11.26 -8.19
C SER A 114 1.56 -10.98 -7.62
N PHE A 115 1.73 -9.87 -6.91
CA PHE A 115 2.95 -9.51 -6.18
C PHE A 115 2.92 -9.91 -4.71
N GLY A 116 1.78 -10.41 -4.22
CA GLY A 116 1.60 -10.78 -2.82
C GLY A 116 2.30 -12.10 -2.47
N HIS A 117 3.06 -12.09 -1.37
CA HIS A 117 3.67 -13.28 -0.77
C HIS A 117 2.98 -13.59 0.55
N LYS A 118 1.96 -14.47 0.52
CA LYS A 118 1.16 -14.80 1.72
C LYS A 118 1.87 -15.78 2.66
N ASP A 119 2.76 -16.58 2.12
CA ASP A 119 3.43 -17.68 2.84
C ASP A 119 4.86 -17.34 3.27
N SER A 120 5.25 -16.06 3.20
CA SER A 120 6.63 -15.59 3.48
C SER A 120 7.19 -16.05 4.83
N ALA A 121 6.36 -16.18 5.87
CA ALA A 121 6.77 -16.66 7.18
C ALA A 121 7.15 -18.16 7.13
N SER A 122 6.37 -18.97 6.42
CA SER A 122 6.66 -20.40 6.23
C SER A 122 7.91 -20.59 5.36
N ASP A 123 8.01 -19.83 4.26
CA ASP A 123 9.17 -19.89 3.38
C ASP A 123 10.47 -19.53 4.11
N LEU A 124 10.43 -18.49 4.95
CA LEU A 124 11.56 -18.10 5.79
C LEU A 124 11.89 -19.18 6.83
N ALA A 125 10.89 -19.77 7.48
CA ALA A 125 11.11 -20.85 8.44
C ALA A 125 11.75 -22.07 7.76
N GLU A 126 11.29 -22.48 6.59
CA GLU A 126 11.88 -23.56 5.81
C GLU A 126 13.33 -23.25 5.41
N LEU A 127 13.60 -22.02 4.96
CA LEU A 127 14.95 -21.59 4.63
C LEU A 127 15.89 -21.70 5.85
N VAL A 128 15.47 -21.18 7.01
CA VAL A 128 16.24 -21.25 8.27
C VAL A 128 16.52 -22.70 8.67
N LEU A 129 15.51 -23.57 8.63
CA LEU A 129 15.66 -24.99 8.95
C LEU A 129 16.60 -25.69 7.97
N SER A 130 16.54 -25.36 6.68
CA SER A 130 17.42 -25.93 5.67
C SER A 130 18.90 -25.60 5.90
N VAL A 131 19.17 -24.36 6.35
CA VAL A 131 20.53 -23.91 6.69
C VAL A 131 21.00 -24.52 8.01
N ALA A 132 20.15 -24.55 9.03
CA ALA A 132 20.46 -25.14 10.33
C ALA A 132 20.72 -26.66 10.23
N GLY A 133 19.97 -27.39 9.39
CA GLY A 133 20.18 -28.81 9.14
C GLY A 133 21.49 -29.13 8.43
N LYS A 134 22.01 -28.20 7.62
CA LYS A 134 23.31 -28.32 6.95
C LYS A 134 24.50 -27.97 7.86
N ALA A 135 24.27 -27.31 8.97
CA ALA A 135 25.32 -26.89 9.94
C ALA A 135 25.65 -27.92 11.03
N ARG A 136 25.10 -29.14 10.95
CA ARG A 136 25.53 -30.24 11.86
C ARG A 136 26.67 -31.01 11.21
N PRO A 137 27.85 -31.07 11.89
CA PRO A 137 28.97 -31.92 11.48
C PRO A 137 28.64 -33.41 11.64
#